data_00507098df29ff8d94f66296921f7843
#
_entry.id   00507098df29ff8d94f66296921f7843
#
_cell.length_a   1.000
_cell.length_b   1.000
_cell.length_c   1.000
_cell.angle_alpha   90.00
_cell.angle_beta   90.00
_cell.angle_gamma   90.00
#
_symmetry.space_group_name_H-M   'P 1'
#
loop_
_entity.id
_entity.type
_entity.pdbx_description
1 polymer ?
#
loop_
_entity_poly.entity_id
_entity_poly.type
_entity_poly.pdbx_seq_one_letter_code
_entity_poly.pdbx_strand_id
1 'polypeptide(L)'
;MHTRIAATFFAAALMLFGSASLKAADIVETAVGAGTFKTLAAALGAAELVDTLKGAGPFTVFAPTDEAFAKLPAGTVETLLKPENKGKLKAILLLHVVPGSVMAADVVKLKEAKTAGGSTVKISTDGGVKVGTAKGMSNVTKTDIKASNGVIHVIDAVILPE
;
A
#
# COMPACT_ATOMS: atom_id res chain seq x y z
N MET A 1 61.61 7.83 -6.42
CA MET A 1 61.20 7.67 -6.36
C MET A 1 60.18 7.45 -6.25
N HIS A 2 59.58 7.35 -6.15
CA HIS A 2 58.75 7.26 -5.96
C HIS A 2 57.68 7.04 -5.94
N THR A 3 56.98 7.01 -5.90
CA THR A 3 56.21 6.90 -5.86
C THR A 3 55.25 6.66 -5.78
N ARG A 4 54.55 6.47 -5.46
CA ARG A 4 53.72 6.27 -5.19
C ARG A 4 52.69 6.16 -5.27
N ILE A 5 51.87 6.12 -5.25
CA ILE A 5 51.14 6.02 -5.59
C ILE A 5 50.12 5.43 -5.38
N ALA A 6 49.89 4.98 -5.00
CA ALA A 6 49.08 4.29 -4.78
C ALA A 6 47.84 4.48 -4.41
N ALA A 7 47.52 5.11 -3.83
CA ALA A 7 46.46 5.38 -3.30
C ALA A 7 45.28 5.26 -3.92
N THR A 8 45.22 5.24 -4.93
CA THR A 8 44.18 5.42 -5.55
C THR A 8 43.19 4.52 -5.55
N PHE A 9 43.27 3.49 -5.10
CA PHE A 9 42.43 2.63 -5.25
C PHE A 9 41.28 2.64 -4.60
N PHE A 10 41.14 3.07 -3.58
CA PHE A 10 40.11 2.97 -2.84
C PHE A 10 38.89 3.47 -3.24
N ALA A 11 38.69 4.48 -3.77
CA ALA A 11 37.46 5.12 -4.09
C ALA A 11 36.49 4.27 -4.84
N ALA A 12 37.00 3.45 -5.65
CA ALA A 12 36.15 2.64 -6.44
C ALA A 12 35.27 1.74 -5.63
N ALA A 13 35.78 1.25 -4.57
CA ALA A 13 35.02 0.33 -3.79
C ALA A 13 33.80 0.97 -3.18
N LEU A 14 33.91 2.21 -2.84
CA LEU A 14 32.82 2.86 -2.22
C LEU A 14 31.66 3.03 -3.15
N MET A 15 31.94 3.22 -4.38
CA MET A 15 30.92 3.44 -5.27
C MET A 15 30.04 2.27 -5.43
N LEU A 16 30.54 1.11 -5.30
CA LEU A 16 29.75 -0.05 -5.48
C LEU A 16 28.66 -0.16 -4.44
N PHE A 17 28.95 0.29 -3.24
CA PHE A 17 27.96 0.16 -2.25
C PHE A 17 26.86 1.13 -2.46
N GLY A 18 27.11 2.30 -2.87
CA GLY A 18 26.10 3.26 -3.11
C GLY A 18 25.09 2.78 -4.15
N SER A 19 25.56 2.13 -5.17
CA SER A 19 24.66 1.64 -6.20
C SER A 19 23.70 0.58 -5.67
N ALA A 20 24.19 -0.29 -4.83
CA ALA A 20 23.37 -1.37 -4.33
C ALA A 20 22.23 -0.87 -3.45
N SER A 21 22.39 0.26 -2.81
CA SER A 21 21.39 0.73 -1.89
C SER A 21 20.31 1.61 -2.51
N LEU A 22 20.37 1.84 -3.81
CA LEU A 22 19.42 2.75 -4.45
C LEU A 22 18.10 2.12 -4.89
N LYS A 23 17.93 0.85 -4.70
CA LYS A 23 16.68 0.20 -5.12
C LYS A 23 15.54 0.68 -4.25
N ALA A 24 14.51 1.24 -4.86
CA ALA A 24 13.35 1.73 -4.13
C ALA A 24 12.50 0.58 -3.57
N ALA A 25 11.91 0.80 -2.43
CA ALA A 25 11.01 -0.16 -1.82
C ALA A 25 9.70 -0.27 -2.59
N ASP A 26 9.15 -1.48 -2.70
CA ASP A 26 7.85 -1.68 -3.30
C ASP A 26 6.72 -1.30 -2.32
N ILE A 27 5.47 -1.43 -2.75
CA ILE A 27 4.32 -1.08 -1.93
C ILE A 27 4.32 -1.83 -0.60
N VAL A 28 4.61 -3.11 -0.64
CA VAL A 28 4.59 -3.94 0.57
C VAL A 28 5.70 -3.55 1.53
N GLU A 29 6.91 -3.37 1.01
CA GLU A 29 8.05 -2.96 1.82
C GLU A 29 7.84 -1.57 2.42
N THR A 30 7.27 -0.66 1.64
CA THR A 30 6.96 0.69 2.10
C THR A 30 5.92 0.66 3.23
N ALA A 31 4.89 -0.13 3.09
CA ALA A 31 3.86 -0.27 4.11
C ALA A 31 4.40 -0.88 5.39
N VAL A 32 5.19 -1.94 5.27
CA VAL A 32 5.81 -2.60 6.44
C VAL A 32 6.77 -1.63 7.14
N GLY A 33 7.56 -0.90 6.37
CA GLY A 33 8.51 0.06 6.92
C GLY A 33 7.87 1.24 7.65
N ALA A 34 6.63 1.58 7.33
CA ALA A 34 5.92 2.64 8.01
C ALA A 34 5.52 2.30 9.44
N GLY A 35 5.46 1.02 9.79
CA GLY A 35 5.19 0.57 11.16
C GLY A 35 3.74 0.68 11.63
N THR A 36 2.86 1.26 10.85
CA THR A 36 1.45 1.43 11.21
C THR A 36 0.51 0.49 10.45
N PHE A 37 1.07 -0.40 9.64
CA PHE A 37 0.30 -1.31 8.79
C PHE A 37 0.59 -2.78 9.09
N LYS A 38 0.81 -3.10 10.35
CA LYS A 38 1.11 -4.48 10.76
C LYS A 38 -0.05 -5.43 10.44
N THR A 39 -1.26 -5.00 10.74
CA THR A 39 -2.45 -5.82 10.47
C THR A 39 -2.66 -5.96 8.97
N LEU A 40 -2.44 -4.90 8.20
CA LEU A 40 -2.54 -4.95 6.75
C LEU A 40 -1.51 -5.92 6.16
N ALA A 41 -0.27 -5.87 6.64
CA ALA A 41 0.78 -6.77 6.18
C ALA A 41 0.43 -8.24 6.48
N ALA A 42 -0.10 -8.51 7.66
CA ALA A 42 -0.56 -9.83 8.04
C ALA A 42 -1.72 -10.30 7.14
N ALA A 43 -2.65 -9.39 6.85
CA ALA A 43 -3.78 -9.67 5.99
C ALA A 43 -3.35 -9.96 4.55
N LEU A 44 -2.40 -9.20 4.03
CA LEU A 44 -1.85 -9.43 2.69
C LEU A 44 -1.15 -10.79 2.60
N GLY A 45 -0.42 -11.16 3.64
CA GLY A 45 0.23 -12.46 3.71
C GLY A 45 -0.79 -13.60 3.77
N ALA A 46 -1.83 -13.46 4.60
CA ALA A 46 -2.88 -14.46 4.73
C ALA A 46 -3.69 -14.62 3.45
N ALA A 47 -3.89 -13.54 2.70
CA ALA A 47 -4.61 -13.57 1.43
C ALA A 47 -3.73 -13.94 0.23
N GLU A 48 -2.43 -14.13 0.45
CA GLU A 48 -1.46 -14.42 -0.61
C GLU A 48 -1.41 -13.32 -1.69
N LEU A 49 -1.60 -12.09 -1.29
CA LEU A 49 -1.57 -10.93 -2.18
C LEU A 49 -0.23 -10.20 -2.20
N VAL A 50 0.71 -10.59 -1.34
CA VAL A 50 2.03 -9.95 -1.26
C VAL A 50 2.72 -9.99 -2.64
N ASP A 51 2.77 -11.16 -3.25
CA ASP A 51 3.41 -11.30 -4.56
C ASP A 51 2.67 -10.55 -5.65
N THR A 52 1.36 -10.48 -5.57
CA THR A 52 0.55 -9.71 -6.51
C THR A 52 0.88 -8.22 -6.44
N LEU A 53 1.04 -7.69 -5.23
CA LEU A 53 1.37 -6.30 -5.03
C LEU A 53 2.84 -5.97 -5.28
N LYS A 54 3.70 -6.96 -5.30
CA LYS A 54 5.10 -6.80 -5.70
C LYS A 54 5.28 -6.86 -7.22
N GLY A 55 4.22 -7.18 -7.94
CA GLY A 55 4.29 -7.29 -9.39
C GLY A 55 4.55 -5.98 -10.10
N ALA A 56 4.68 -6.05 -11.41
CA ALA A 56 5.18 -4.97 -12.23
C ALA A 56 4.18 -3.85 -12.52
N GLY A 57 2.94 -4.00 -12.20
CA GLY A 57 1.96 -2.96 -12.52
C GLY A 57 2.07 -1.80 -11.57
N PRO A 58 1.77 -0.56 -11.96
CA PRO A 58 1.56 0.44 -10.95
C PRO A 58 0.24 0.17 -10.25
N PHE A 59 0.24 0.31 -8.93
CA PHE A 59 -0.96 0.11 -8.13
C PHE A 59 -1.16 1.30 -7.20
N THR A 60 -2.41 1.66 -6.95
CA THR A 60 -2.74 2.60 -5.90
C THR A 60 -3.40 1.80 -4.78
N VAL A 61 -2.83 1.87 -3.59
CA VAL A 61 -3.32 1.12 -2.44
C VAL A 61 -3.85 2.08 -1.40
N PHE A 62 -5.11 1.89 -1.01
CA PHE A 62 -5.68 2.61 0.11
C PHE A 62 -5.40 1.78 1.36
N ALA A 63 -4.35 2.12 2.08
CA ALA A 63 -3.86 1.32 3.19
C ALA A 63 -4.51 1.72 4.51
N PRO A 64 -5.36 0.86 5.09
CA PRO A 64 -5.91 1.14 6.41
C PRO A 64 -4.86 0.90 7.48
N THR A 65 -4.80 1.79 8.47
CA THR A 65 -3.88 1.66 9.59
C THR A 65 -4.34 0.58 10.55
N ASP A 66 -3.50 0.22 11.51
CA ASP A 66 -3.89 -0.72 12.58
C ASP A 66 -5.10 -0.18 13.35
N GLU A 67 -5.16 1.14 13.54
CA GLU A 67 -6.31 1.79 14.17
C GLU A 67 -7.57 1.63 13.32
N ALA A 68 -7.44 1.66 12.01
CA ALA A 68 -8.58 1.45 11.10
C ALA A 68 -9.15 0.04 11.27
N PHE A 69 -8.28 -0.94 11.40
CA PHE A 69 -8.73 -2.32 11.67
C PHE A 69 -9.37 -2.43 13.05
N ALA A 70 -8.90 -1.67 14.03
CA ALA A 70 -9.48 -1.67 15.36
C ALA A 70 -10.90 -1.12 15.41
N LYS A 71 -11.32 -0.36 14.42
CA LYS A 71 -12.69 0.14 14.32
C LYS A 71 -13.69 -0.92 13.85
N LEU A 72 -13.19 -2.03 13.34
CA LEU A 72 -14.06 -3.14 12.95
C LEU A 72 -14.62 -3.83 14.20
N PRO A 73 -15.77 -4.49 14.08
CA PRO A 73 -16.32 -5.23 15.22
C PRO A 73 -15.31 -6.24 15.76
N ALA A 74 -15.37 -6.48 17.06
CA ALA A 74 -14.46 -7.40 17.73
C ALA A 74 -14.49 -8.79 17.05
N GLY A 75 -13.31 -9.34 16.80
CA GLY A 75 -13.19 -10.64 16.17
C GLY A 75 -13.29 -10.66 14.65
N THR A 76 -13.65 -9.53 14.01
CA THR A 76 -13.78 -9.48 12.55
C THR A 76 -12.43 -9.73 11.88
N VAL A 77 -11.38 -9.07 12.33
CA VAL A 77 -10.04 -9.22 11.76
C VAL A 77 -9.55 -10.64 11.93
N GLU A 78 -9.69 -11.20 13.13
CA GLU A 78 -9.27 -12.56 13.41
C GLU A 78 -10.03 -13.57 12.55
N THR A 79 -11.33 -13.35 12.38
CA THR A 79 -12.16 -14.20 11.52
C THR A 79 -11.70 -14.12 10.06
N LEU A 80 -11.41 -12.93 9.58
CA LEU A 80 -10.95 -12.73 8.20
C LEU A 80 -9.58 -13.34 7.96
N LEU A 81 -8.72 -13.39 8.97
CA LEU A 81 -7.38 -13.98 8.83
C LEU A 81 -7.40 -15.50 8.82
N LYS A 82 -8.53 -16.13 9.11
CA LYS A 82 -8.63 -17.60 9.06
C LYS A 82 -8.54 -18.11 7.63
N PRO A 83 -7.88 -19.26 7.41
CA PRO A 83 -7.75 -19.82 6.06
C PRO A 83 -9.10 -20.06 5.36
N GLU A 84 -10.13 -20.39 6.12
CA GLU A 84 -11.47 -20.63 5.57
C GLU A 84 -12.11 -19.36 5.01
N ASN A 85 -11.67 -18.19 5.47
CA ASN A 85 -12.18 -16.91 5.03
C ASN A 85 -11.21 -16.17 4.07
N LYS A 86 -10.19 -16.86 3.58
CA LYS A 86 -9.20 -16.29 2.69
C LYS A 86 -9.82 -15.60 1.48
N GLY A 87 -10.84 -16.19 0.88
CA GLY A 87 -11.52 -15.59 -0.26
C GLY A 87 -12.18 -14.25 0.07
N LYS A 88 -12.77 -14.14 1.25
CA LYS A 88 -13.40 -12.90 1.70
C LYS A 88 -12.34 -11.85 1.99
N LEU A 89 -11.26 -12.24 2.66
CA LEU A 89 -10.15 -11.35 2.96
C LEU A 89 -9.53 -10.83 1.68
N LYS A 90 -9.32 -11.70 0.70
CA LYS A 90 -8.77 -11.33 -0.59
C LYS A 90 -9.68 -10.32 -1.29
N ALA A 91 -10.99 -10.54 -1.29
CA ALA A 91 -11.94 -9.62 -1.90
C ALA A 91 -11.90 -8.24 -1.23
N ILE A 92 -11.84 -8.20 0.09
CA ILE A 92 -11.73 -6.95 0.84
C ILE A 92 -10.43 -6.23 0.51
N LEU A 93 -9.32 -6.93 0.49
CA LEU A 93 -8.02 -6.33 0.18
C LEU A 93 -7.95 -5.81 -1.25
N LEU A 94 -8.51 -6.54 -2.20
CA LEU A 94 -8.56 -6.10 -3.58
C LEU A 94 -9.44 -4.86 -3.76
N LEU A 95 -10.42 -4.67 -2.86
CA LEU A 95 -11.23 -3.47 -2.86
C LEU A 95 -10.43 -2.23 -2.46
N HIS A 96 -9.32 -2.42 -1.78
CA HIS A 96 -8.43 -1.34 -1.39
C HIS A 96 -7.34 -1.07 -2.44
N VAL A 97 -7.28 -1.86 -3.51
CA VAL A 97 -6.26 -1.74 -4.54
C VAL A 97 -6.91 -1.27 -5.84
N VAL A 98 -6.41 -0.18 -6.38
CA VAL A 98 -6.85 0.34 -7.67
C VAL A 98 -5.71 0.18 -8.67
N PRO A 99 -5.95 -0.46 -9.82
CA PRO A 99 -4.92 -0.55 -10.85
C PRO A 99 -4.56 0.83 -11.38
N GLY A 100 -3.29 1.07 -11.56
CA GLY A 100 -2.78 2.35 -12.02
C GLY A 100 -2.26 3.20 -10.87
N SER A 101 -1.43 4.18 -11.18
CA SER A 101 -0.87 5.09 -10.20
C SER A 101 -1.74 6.34 -10.15
N VAL A 102 -2.57 6.45 -9.12
CA VAL A 102 -3.49 7.58 -8.95
C VAL A 102 -3.02 8.41 -7.76
N MET A 103 -2.54 9.59 -8.04
CA MET A 103 -2.08 10.53 -7.01
C MET A 103 -3.30 11.25 -6.38
N ALA A 104 -3.10 11.89 -5.25
CA ALA A 104 -4.18 12.61 -4.58
C ALA A 104 -4.85 13.64 -5.49
N ALA A 105 -4.07 14.35 -6.30
CA ALA A 105 -4.61 15.33 -7.23
C ALA A 105 -5.54 14.70 -8.27
N ASP A 106 -5.30 13.45 -8.62
CA ASP A 106 -6.15 12.72 -9.56
C ASP A 106 -7.34 12.10 -8.86
N VAL A 107 -7.14 11.60 -7.64
CA VAL A 107 -8.22 11.03 -6.83
C VAL A 107 -9.35 12.05 -6.61
N VAL A 108 -9.00 13.29 -6.31
CA VAL A 108 -10.01 14.32 -6.06
C VAL A 108 -10.84 14.68 -7.30
N LYS A 109 -10.38 14.32 -8.47
CA LYS A 109 -11.11 14.54 -9.72
C LYS A 109 -12.05 13.40 -10.05
N LEU A 110 -11.88 12.25 -9.39
CA LEU A 110 -12.68 11.08 -9.63
C LEU A 110 -13.85 11.04 -8.65
N LYS A 111 -14.97 10.57 -9.09
CA LYS A 111 -16.13 10.31 -8.21
C LYS A 111 -16.17 8.84 -7.82
N GLU A 112 -15.59 8.00 -8.65
CA GLU A 112 -15.54 6.56 -8.45
C GLU A 112 -14.24 6.02 -9.01
N ALA A 113 -13.77 4.93 -8.45
CA ALA A 113 -12.59 4.23 -8.96
C ALA A 113 -12.87 2.72 -8.98
N LYS A 114 -12.50 2.08 -10.07
CA LYS A 114 -12.66 0.64 -10.18
C LYS A 114 -11.48 -0.04 -9.52
N THR A 115 -11.75 -0.96 -8.62
CA THR A 115 -10.71 -1.67 -7.87
C THR A 115 -10.25 -2.92 -8.60
N ALA A 116 -9.14 -3.48 -8.16
CA ALA A 116 -8.59 -4.73 -8.69
C ALA A 116 -9.55 -5.91 -8.48
N GLY A 117 -10.43 -5.81 -7.49
CA GLY A 117 -11.43 -6.84 -7.24
C GLY A 117 -12.65 -6.78 -8.17
N GLY A 118 -12.70 -5.79 -9.06
CA GLY A 118 -13.82 -5.62 -9.96
C GLY A 118 -14.96 -4.76 -9.42
N SER A 119 -14.92 -4.44 -8.15
CA SER A 119 -15.91 -3.55 -7.53
C SER A 119 -15.48 -2.09 -7.67
N THR A 120 -16.40 -1.18 -7.51
CA THR A 120 -16.13 0.25 -7.59
C THR A 120 -16.19 0.85 -6.19
N VAL A 121 -15.21 1.69 -5.86
CA VAL A 121 -15.28 2.49 -4.65
C VAL A 121 -15.67 3.92 -5.02
N LYS A 122 -16.43 4.54 -4.13
CA LYS A 122 -16.85 5.92 -4.33
C LYS A 122 -15.81 6.85 -3.70
N ILE A 123 -15.60 7.98 -4.33
CA ILE A 123 -14.66 8.99 -3.87
C ILE A 123 -15.44 10.27 -3.64
N SER A 124 -15.29 10.82 -2.45
CA SER A 124 -15.91 12.10 -2.09
C SER A 124 -14.83 13.07 -1.65
N THR A 125 -15.03 14.32 -1.99
CA THR A 125 -14.10 15.38 -1.59
C THR A 125 -14.75 16.38 -0.62
N ASP A 126 -15.95 16.07 -0.14
CA ASP A 126 -16.66 16.94 0.78
C ASP A 126 -15.99 16.86 2.16
N GLY A 127 -15.33 17.91 2.56
CA GLY A 127 -14.64 17.95 3.85
C GLY A 127 -13.35 17.13 3.90
N GLY A 128 -12.72 16.89 2.77
CA GLY A 128 -11.50 16.10 2.64
C GLY A 128 -11.72 14.92 1.72
N VAL A 129 -10.66 14.22 1.39
CA VAL A 129 -10.75 13.06 0.50
C VAL A 129 -11.25 11.86 1.28
N LYS A 130 -12.29 11.23 0.77
CA LYS A 130 -12.88 10.03 1.35
C LYS A 130 -13.05 8.98 0.26
N VAL A 131 -12.82 7.74 0.62
CA VAL A 131 -13.06 6.61 -0.29
C VAL A 131 -13.87 5.55 0.43
N GLY A 132 -14.72 4.87 -0.27
CA GLY A 132 -15.50 3.82 0.35
C GLY A 132 -16.59 3.25 -0.52
N THR A 133 -17.53 2.58 0.10
CA THR A 133 -18.68 1.99 -0.57
C THR A 133 -19.96 2.51 0.09
N ALA A 134 -21.10 2.02 -0.35
CA ALA A 134 -22.38 2.40 0.26
C ALA A 134 -22.45 2.05 1.75
N LYS A 135 -21.62 1.09 2.21
CA LYS A 135 -21.59 0.73 3.63
C LYS A 135 -20.85 1.71 4.51
N GLY A 136 -19.99 2.53 3.94
CA GLY A 136 -19.26 3.52 4.71
C GLY A 136 -18.10 4.12 3.95
N MET A 137 -17.71 5.29 4.35
CA MET A 137 -16.62 6.04 3.75
C MET A 137 -15.45 6.13 4.74
N SER A 138 -14.24 6.00 4.23
CA SER A 138 -13.01 6.15 4.99
C SER A 138 -12.35 7.46 4.61
N ASN A 139 -11.80 8.17 5.59
CA ASN A 139 -11.07 9.39 5.31
C ASN A 139 -9.65 9.05 4.90
N VAL A 140 -9.15 9.72 3.88
CA VAL A 140 -7.75 9.61 3.49
C VAL A 140 -6.95 10.58 4.37
N THR A 141 -6.10 10.05 5.22
CA THR A 141 -5.35 10.85 6.20
C THR A 141 -3.96 11.26 5.69
N LYS A 142 -3.36 10.43 4.86
CA LYS A 142 -2.09 10.75 4.19
C LYS A 142 -2.19 10.31 2.74
N THR A 143 -1.54 11.06 1.87
CA THR A 143 -1.58 10.78 0.45
C THR A 143 -0.17 10.73 -0.14
N ASP A 144 -0.10 10.20 -1.36
CA ASP A 144 1.13 10.27 -2.16
C ASP A 144 2.38 9.65 -1.51
N ILE A 145 2.22 8.58 -0.78
CA ILE A 145 3.35 7.79 -0.31
C ILE A 145 3.80 6.94 -1.50
N LYS A 146 4.90 7.34 -2.11
CA LYS A 146 5.38 6.68 -3.32
C LYS A 146 6.12 5.39 -3.01
N ALA A 147 5.87 4.39 -3.81
CA ALA A 147 6.60 3.13 -3.80
C ALA A 147 7.13 2.85 -5.21
N SER A 148 8.02 1.88 -5.36
CA SER A 148 8.61 1.59 -6.67
C SER A 148 7.59 1.12 -7.71
N ASN A 149 6.52 0.49 -7.27
CA ASN A 149 5.49 -0.05 -8.15
C ASN A 149 4.11 0.53 -7.89
N GLY A 150 4.01 1.68 -7.26
CA GLY A 150 2.72 2.33 -7.06
C GLY A 150 2.72 3.42 -6.02
N VAL A 151 1.55 3.73 -5.51
CA VAL A 151 1.32 4.81 -4.55
C VAL A 151 0.43 4.28 -3.43
N ILE A 152 0.69 4.74 -2.22
CA ILE A 152 -0.11 4.39 -1.05
C ILE A 152 -0.80 5.64 -0.52
N HIS A 153 -2.10 5.54 -0.31
CA HIS A 153 -2.87 6.54 0.40
C HIS A 153 -3.36 5.91 1.70
N VAL A 154 -3.12 6.56 2.81
CA VAL A 154 -3.48 6.03 4.13
C VAL A 154 -4.91 6.41 4.47
N ILE A 155 -5.70 5.45 4.87
CA ILE A 155 -7.10 5.66 5.26
C ILE A 155 -7.31 5.26 6.73
N ASP A 156 -8.32 5.85 7.34
CA ASP A 156 -8.59 5.68 8.76
C ASP A 156 -9.69 4.65 9.07
N ALA A 157 -10.19 3.98 8.07
CA ALA A 157 -11.15 2.91 8.25
C ALA A 157 -11.04 1.89 7.11
N VAL A 158 -11.40 0.66 7.36
CA VAL A 158 -11.35 -0.41 6.35
C VAL A 158 -12.57 -0.28 5.44
N ILE A 159 -12.34 -0.35 4.13
CA ILE A 159 -13.43 -0.35 3.15
C ILE A 159 -14.00 -1.76 3.08
N LEU A 160 -15.28 -1.88 3.32
CA LEU A 160 -15.96 -3.17 3.25
C LEU A 160 -16.78 -3.28 1.97
N PRO A 161 -16.87 -4.48 1.39
CA PRO A 161 -17.68 -4.68 0.19
C PRO A 161 -19.16 -4.53 0.48
N GLU A 162 -19.93 -4.20 -0.52
CA GLU A 162 -21.39 -4.06 -0.43
C GLU A 162 -22.10 -5.41 -0.29
#